data_29051fbb68adfc49e1929beae98bfb29
#
_entry.id   29051fbb68adfc49e1929beae98bfb29
#
_cell.length_a   1.000
_cell.length_b   1.000
_cell.length_c   1.000
_cell.angle_alpha   90.00
_cell.angle_beta   90.00
_cell.angle_gamma   90.00
#
_symmetry.space_group_name_H-M   'P 1'
#
loop_
_entity.id
_entity.type
_entity.pdbx_description
1 polymer ?
#
loop_
_entity_poly.entity_id
_entity_poly.type
_entity_poly.pdbx_seq_one_letter_code
_entity_poly.pdbx_strand_id
1 'polypeptide(L)'
;EDGLFGTHGTRFSVATTSAFGEGRRISDVYPDQKNFAWSSEAMLVEYTSEKGRKLTGSLFLPANYEKGKQYPMVVYIYERLTQAHNLYSRPMENGFNRSVYTSSGYAVLTPDITYHINDPGMSAAWSVVPAVKAAIATGVVDEKRIGLQGHSWGGYQTSFLVTQTDLFRAAV
;
A
#
# COMPACT_ATOMS: atom_id res chain seq x y z
N GLU A 1 13.83 8.18 -12.13
CA GLU A 1 15.14 8.36 -11.46
C GLU A 1 15.58 7.02 -10.93
N ASP A 2 16.34 6.31 -11.76
CA ASP A 2 16.93 5.04 -11.36
C ASP A 2 18.12 5.35 -10.45
N GLY A 3 17.89 5.29 -9.15
CA GLY A 3 18.99 5.28 -8.18
C GLY A 3 19.89 4.06 -8.42
N LEU A 4 21.08 4.05 -7.81
CA LEU A 4 22.07 2.96 -7.88
C LEU A 4 21.45 1.57 -7.54
N PHE A 5 20.29 1.54 -6.90
CA PHE A 5 19.54 0.33 -6.54
C PHE A 5 18.07 0.50 -6.92
N GLY A 6 17.68 -0.13 -8.01
CA GLY A 6 16.26 -0.21 -8.38
C GLY A 6 15.47 -1.06 -7.37
N THR A 7 14.31 -0.57 -6.95
CA THR A 7 13.46 -1.24 -5.96
C THR A 7 12.60 -2.37 -6.55
N HIS A 8 12.62 -2.56 -7.85
CA HIS A 8 11.88 -3.62 -8.52
C HIS A 8 12.80 -4.75 -8.92
N GLY A 9 12.87 -5.76 -8.08
CA GLY A 9 13.72 -6.91 -8.28
C GLY A 9 15.21 -6.56 -8.21
N THR A 10 16.06 -7.51 -8.48
CA THR A 10 17.51 -7.41 -8.38
C THR A 10 18.14 -6.76 -9.62
N ARG A 11 17.78 -5.53 -9.91
CA ARG A 11 18.42 -4.77 -10.96
C ARG A 11 19.61 -4.00 -10.38
N PHE A 12 20.82 -4.40 -10.73
CA PHE A 12 22.03 -3.69 -10.38
C PHE A 12 22.50 -2.85 -11.56
N SER A 13 22.74 -1.57 -11.33
CA SER A 13 23.32 -0.65 -12.31
C SER A 13 24.56 0.00 -11.73
N VAL A 14 25.59 0.17 -12.53
CA VAL A 14 26.82 0.88 -12.15
C VAL A 14 26.90 2.18 -12.95
N ALA A 15 27.02 3.30 -12.25
CA ALA A 15 27.36 4.56 -12.87
C ALA A 15 28.87 4.60 -13.17
N THR A 16 29.25 4.96 -14.39
CA THR A 16 30.63 4.96 -14.87
C THR A 16 31.31 6.30 -14.75
N THR A 17 30.64 7.33 -14.26
CA THR A 17 31.20 8.68 -14.11
C THR A 17 30.83 9.29 -12.75
N SER A 18 31.63 10.23 -12.29
CA SER A 18 31.36 11.02 -11.08
C SER A 18 30.08 11.89 -11.16
N ALA A 19 29.48 12.01 -12.33
CA ALA A 19 28.27 12.77 -12.58
C ALA A 19 26.99 11.91 -12.66
N PHE A 20 27.03 10.64 -12.25
CA PHE A 20 25.89 9.73 -12.30
C PHE A 20 25.15 9.76 -13.64
N GLY A 21 25.89 9.58 -14.75
CA GLY A 21 25.29 9.44 -16.07
C GLY A 21 24.46 8.15 -16.21
N GLU A 22 23.99 7.86 -17.41
CA GLU A 22 23.19 6.66 -17.67
C GLU A 22 23.87 5.40 -17.14
N GLY A 23 23.19 4.72 -16.21
CA GLY A 23 23.69 3.47 -15.63
C GLY A 23 23.70 2.34 -16.67
N ARG A 24 24.81 1.60 -16.76
CA ARG A 24 24.87 0.38 -17.56
C ARG A 24 24.37 -0.81 -16.77
N ARG A 25 23.39 -1.55 -17.31
CA ARG A 25 22.93 -2.81 -16.72
C ARG A 25 24.08 -3.84 -16.76
N ILE A 26 24.43 -4.38 -15.60
CA ILE A 26 25.51 -5.36 -15.45
C ILE A 26 25.01 -6.77 -15.11
N SER A 27 23.73 -6.93 -14.74
CA SER A 27 23.15 -8.23 -14.44
C SER A 27 21.66 -8.26 -14.78
N ASP A 28 21.15 -9.45 -15.06
CA ASP A 28 19.73 -9.76 -15.24
C ASP A 28 19.39 -11.00 -14.40
N VAL A 29 19.19 -10.79 -13.11
CA VAL A 29 19.09 -11.88 -12.14
C VAL A 29 17.72 -12.57 -12.21
N TYR A 30 16.66 -11.82 -12.58
CA TYR A 30 15.31 -12.34 -12.74
C TYR A 30 14.70 -11.89 -14.07
N PRO A 31 15.11 -12.49 -15.19
CA PRO A 31 14.65 -12.08 -16.52
C PRO A 31 13.14 -12.26 -16.71
N ASP A 32 12.52 -13.15 -15.92
CA ASP A 32 11.09 -13.44 -15.98
C ASP A 32 10.20 -12.37 -15.34
N GLN A 33 10.78 -11.36 -14.68
CA GLN A 33 10.02 -10.25 -14.09
C GLN A 33 9.06 -9.59 -15.08
N LYS A 34 9.45 -9.52 -16.35
CA LYS A 34 8.63 -8.97 -17.44
C LYS A 34 7.33 -9.73 -17.69
N ASN A 35 7.24 -10.98 -17.21
CA ASN A 35 6.07 -11.85 -17.39
C ASN A 35 5.02 -11.66 -16.28
N PHE A 36 5.33 -10.87 -15.24
CA PHE A 36 4.41 -10.62 -14.13
C PHE A 36 3.64 -9.31 -14.32
N ALA A 37 2.39 -9.31 -13.88
CA ALA A 37 1.55 -8.12 -13.82
C ALA A 37 1.86 -7.33 -12.54
N TRP A 38 2.74 -6.37 -12.65
CA TRP A 38 3.12 -5.48 -11.54
C TRP A 38 2.05 -4.41 -11.27
N SER A 39 2.02 -3.87 -10.06
CA SER A 39 1.28 -2.64 -9.79
C SER A 39 1.72 -1.55 -10.77
N SER A 40 0.76 -0.84 -11.36
CA SER A 40 1.07 0.18 -12.36
C SER A 40 1.76 1.40 -11.75
N GLU A 41 1.41 1.73 -10.50
CA GLU A 41 1.92 2.90 -9.79
C GLU A 41 1.66 2.75 -8.28
N ALA A 42 2.41 3.50 -7.48
CA ALA A 42 2.16 3.71 -6.06
C ALA A 42 2.17 5.20 -5.75
N MET A 43 1.15 5.69 -5.03
CA MET A 43 1.04 7.09 -4.63
C MET A 43 0.92 7.22 -3.12
N LEU A 44 1.44 8.33 -2.58
CA LEU A 44 1.21 8.71 -1.20
C LEU A 44 -0.10 9.48 -1.08
N VAL A 45 -0.94 9.08 -0.15
CA VAL A 45 -2.21 9.73 0.16
C VAL A 45 -2.08 10.39 1.52
N GLU A 46 -2.14 11.71 1.55
CA GLU A 46 -2.11 12.48 2.78
C GLU A 46 -3.53 12.55 3.38
N TYR A 47 -3.60 12.44 4.70
CA TYR A 47 -4.85 12.60 5.45
C TYR A 47 -4.59 13.13 6.85
N THR A 48 -5.64 13.62 7.48
CA THR A 48 -5.60 14.05 8.87
C THR A 48 -6.45 13.12 9.71
N SER A 49 -5.86 12.51 10.74
CA SER A 49 -6.62 11.67 11.69
C SER A 49 -7.70 12.50 12.39
N GLU A 50 -8.72 11.87 12.95
CA GLU A 50 -9.76 12.55 13.72
C GLU A 50 -9.22 13.28 14.96
N LYS A 51 -8.00 12.96 15.37
CA LYS A 51 -7.26 13.67 16.45
C LYS A 51 -6.34 14.78 15.93
N GLY A 52 -6.51 15.21 14.67
CA GLY A 52 -5.78 16.34 14.10
C GLY A 52 -4.34 16.03 13.66
N ARG A 53 -3.89 14.78 13.69
CA ARG A 53 -2.53 14.40 13.27
C ARG A 53 -2.46 14.22 11.77
N LYS A 54 -1.53 14.89 11.12
CA LYS A 54 -1.22 14.65 9.70
C LYS A 54 -0.51 13.31 9.54
N LEU A 55 -1.03 12.49 8.69
CA LEU A 55 -0.58 11.13 8.40
C LEU A 55 -0.55 10.89 6.90
N THR A 56 0.08 9.78 6.52
CA THR A 56 0.21 9.37 5.12
C THR A 56 -0.14 7.89 5.00
N GLY A 57 -0.71 7.51 3.87
CA GLY A 57 -0.92 6.13 3.47
C GLY A 57 -0.30 5.87 2.10
N SER A 58 0.10 4.65 1.84
CA SER A 58 0.52 4.23 0.50
C SER A 58 -0.65 3.57 -0.22
N LEU A 59 -1.05 4.13 -1.36
CA LEU A 59 -2.05 3.57 -2.25
C LEU A 59 -1.36 2.98 -3.48
N PHE A 60 -1.41 1.67 -3.61
CA PHE A 60 -0.87 0.92 -4.74
C PHE A 60 -1.99 0.65 -5.75
N LEU A 61 -1.76 1.03 -6.98
CA LEU A 61 -2.74 0.88 -8.05
C LEU A 61 -2.70 -0.54 -8.63
N PRO A 62 -3.82 -1.06 -9.16
CA PRO A 62 -3.83 -2.36 -9.82
C PRO A 62 -2.96 -2.36 -11.08
N ALA A 63 -2.47 -3.54 -11.48
CA ALA A 63 -1.62 -3.70 -12.66
C ALA A 63 -2.31 -3.25 -13.96
N ASN A 64 -3.61 -3.39 -14.02
CA ASN A 64 -4.46 -2.99 -15.14
C ASN A 64 -5.16 -1.65 -14.91
N TYR A 65 -4.54 -0.76 -14.17
CA TYR A 65 -5.12 0.57 -13.89
C TYR A 65 -5.34 1.37 -15.17
N GLU A 66 -6.53 1.92 -15.28
CA GLU A 66 -6.92 2.86 -16.33
C GLU A 66 -7.49 4.12 -15.67
N LYS A 67 -6.96 5.26 -16.06
CA LYS A 67 -7.40 6.56 -15.52
C LYS A 67 -8.90 6.76 -15.71
N GLY A 68 -9.59 7.14 -14.63
CA GLY A 68 -11.04 7.37 -14.63
C GLY A 68 -11.87 6.12 -14.32
N LYS A 69 -11.28 4.94 -14.19
CA LYS A 69 -11.94 3.75 -13.65
C LYS A 69 -11.75 3.65 -12.15
N GLN A 70 -12.76 3.06 -11.48
CA GLN A 70 -12.73 2.76 -10.06
C GLN A 70 -12.53 1.27 -9.82
N TYR A 71 -11.76 0.96 -8.79
CA TYR A 71 -11.33 -0.41 -8.48
C TYR A 71 -11.70 -0.80 -7.05
N PRO A 72 -11.97 -2.09 -6.79
CA PRO A 72 -12.07 -2.58 -5.43
C PRO A 72 -10.75 -2.34 -4.70
N MET A 73 -10.82 -2.11 -3.39
CA MET A 73 -9.64 -1.84 -2.58
C MET A 73 -9.55 -2.79 -1.39
N VAL A 74 -8.34 -3.27 -1.11
CA VAL A 74 -8.00 -3.91 0.16
C VAL A 74 -7.19 -2.94 1.01
N VAL A 75 -7.64 -2.70 2.23
CA VAL A 75 -6.92 -1.91 3.23
C VAL A 75 -6.19 -2.88 4.14
N TYR A 76 -4.87 -2.84 4.14
CA TYR A 76 -4.05 -3.63 5.07
C TYR A 76 -3.52 -2.75 6.18
N ILE A 77 -3.78 -3.15 7.41
CA ILE A 77 -3.47 -2.34 8.60
C ILE A 77 -2.52 -3.06 9.56
N TYR A 78 -1.63 -2.27 10.16
CA TYR A 78 -0.77 -2.71 11.27
C TYR A 78 -0.39 -1.51 12.15
N GLU A 79 0.66 -0.77 11.80
CA GLU A 79 1.13 0.43 12.49
C GLU A 79 1.52 1.50 11.47
N ARG A 80 2.83 1.78 11.30
CA ARG A 80 3.37 2.67 10.27
C ARG A 80 3.90 1.84 9.10
N LEU A 81 3.25 1.94 7.98
CA LEU A 81 3.52 1.13 6.80
C LEU A 81 4.11 1.93 5.63
N THR A 82 4.00 3.27 5.65
CA THR A 82 4.54 4.12 4.57
C THR A 82 6.06 4.09 4.47
N GLN A 83 6.77 3.74 5.54
CA GLN A 83 8.21 3.49 5.49
C GLN A 83 8.60 2.38 4.50
N ALA A 84 7.65 1.49 4.17
CA ALA A 84 7.83 0.43 3.18
C ALA A 84 7.24 0.77 1.80
N HIS A 85 6.90 2.04 1.54
CA HIS A 85 6.27 2.49 0.30
C HIS A 85 7.04 2.04 -0.95
N ASN A 86 8.35 2.24 -0.95
CA ASN A 86 9.25 1.91 -2.06
C ASN A 86 9.88 0.51 -1.96
N LEU A 87 9.49 -0.29 -0.97
CA LEU A 87 10.05 -1.62 -0.80
C LEU A 87 9.22 -2.65 -1.56
N TYR A 88 9.92 -3.50 -2.30
CA TYR A 88 9.31 -4.71 -2.86
C TYR A 88 9.14 -5.75 -1.75
N SER A 89 7.90 -6.21 -1.56
CA SER A 89 7.59 -7.33 -0.68
C SER A 89 7.40 -8.59 -1.52
N ARG A 90 8.35 -9.53 -1.37
CA ARG A 90 8.21 -10.84 -1.99
C ARG A 90 6.94 -11.54 -1.45
N PRO A 91 6.12 -12.17 -2.31
CA PRO A 91 5.00 -12.97 -1.85
C PRO A 91 5.45 -14.06 -0.86
N MET A 92 4.67 -14.24 0.18
CA MET A 92 4.89 -15.23 1.24
C MET A 92 3.64 -16.09 1.41
N GLU A 93 3.83 -17.36 1.76
CA GLU A 93 2.74 -18.31 1.93
C GLU A 93 1.73 -17.87 3.01
N ASN A 94 2.22 -17.32 4.12
CA ASN A 94 1.42 -16.96 5.30
C ASN A 94 1.42 -15.45 5.59
N GLY A 95 1.62 -14.60 4.58
CA GLY A 95 1.70 -13.15 4.76
C GLY A 95 0.75 -12.38 3.86
N PHE A 96 0.65 -11.08 4.12
CA PHE A 96 -0.05 -10.18 3.23
C PHE A 96 0.74 -9.98 1.94
N ASN A 97 0.15 -10.42 0.83
CA ASN A 97 0.79 -10.37 -0.48
C ASN A 97 0.20 -9.25 -1.32
N ARG A 98 0.69 -8.03 -1.15
CA ARG A 98 0.25 -6.84 -1.91
C ARG A 98 0.19 -7.09 -3.41
N SER A 99 1.25 -7.70 -3.97
CA SER A 99 1.35 -7.96 -5.40
C SER A 99 0.27 -8.90 -5.93
N VAL A 100 -0.22 -9.84 -5.12
CA VAL A 100 -1.32 -10.73 -5.48
C VAL A 100 -2.61 -9.94 -5.68
N TYR A 101 -2.90 -9.01 -4.78
CA TYR A 101 -4.09 -8.16 -4.91
C TYR A 101 -3.98 -7.21 -6.10
N THR A 102 -2.85 -6.51 -6.24
CA THR A 102 -2.70 -5.55 -7.35
C THR A 102 -2.69 -6.22 -8.71
N SER A 103 -2.10 -7.41 -8.86
CA SER A 103 -2.16 -8.19 -10.10
C SER A 103 -3.55 -8.76 -10.39
N SER A 104 -4.39 -8.88 -9.37
CA SER A 104 -5.78 -9.35 -9.48
C SER A 104 -6.80 -8.21 -9.66
N GLY A 105 -6.33 -6.99 -9.91
CA GLY A 105 -7.20 -5.84 -10.21
C GLY A 105 -7.71 -5.08 -8.99
N TYR A 106 -7.11 -5.26 -7.82
CA TYR A 106 -7.42 -4.49 -6.61
C TYR A 106 -6.42 -3.35 -6.43
N ALA A 107 -6.90 -2.20 -5.96
CA ALA A 107 -6.04 -1.25 -5.28
C ALA A 107 -5.71 -1.76 -3.87
N VAL A 108 -4.56 -1.37 -3.33
CA VAL A 108 -4.16 -1.70 -1.95
C VAL A 108 -3.78 -0.43 -1.21
N LEU A 109 -4.43 -0.18 -0.08
CA LEU A 109 -4.09 0.93 0.82
C LEU A 109 -3.38 0.38 2.07
N THR A 110 -2.24 0.96 2.40
CA THR A 110 -1.52 0.72 3.66
C THR A 110 -1.37 2.04 4.41
N PRO A 111 -2.33 2.40 5.28
CA PRO A 111 -2.31 3.65 6.01
C PRO A 111 -1.37 3.60 7.22
N ASP A 112 -0.77 4.73 7.58
CA ASP A 112 -0.11 4.88 8.87
C ASP A 112 -1.14 5.06 9.98
N ILE A 113 -0.91 4.43 11.12
CA ILE A 113 -1.73 4.55 12.32
C ILE A 113 -0.89 5.15 13.45
N THR A 114 -1.48 6.07 14.21
CA THR A 114 -0.87 6.61 15.42
C THR A 114 -1.76 6.30 16.61
N TYR A 115 -1.11 5.95 17.72
CA TYR A 115 -1.79 5.46 18.91
C TYR A 115 -1.84 6.51 20.01
N HIS A 116 -2.97 6.54 20.69
CA HIS A 116 -3.15 7.18 22.00
C HIS A 116 -3.05 6.11 23.08
N ILE A 117 -2.38 6.44 24.18
CA ILE A 117 -2.19 5.55 25.31
C ILE A 117 -3.55 5.11 25.85
N ASN A 118 -3.70 3.83 26.16
CA ASN A 118 -4.92 3.18 26.67
C ASN A 118 -6.12 3.16 25.73
N ASP A 119 -5.96 3.59 24.47
CA ASP A 119 -7.07 3.58 23.50
C ASP A 119 -6.62 3.11 22.11
N PRO A 120 -6.10 1.87 21.99
CA PRO A 120 -5.55 1.38 20.73
C PRO A 120 -6.61 1.15 19.66
N GLY A 121 -7.80 0.69 20.04
CA GLY A 121 -8.88 0.41 19.10
C GLY A 121 -9.39 1.67 18.42
N MET A 122 -9.73 2.70 19.20
CA MET A 122 -10.17 3.99 18.66
C MET A 122 -9.05 4.70 17.91
N SER A 123 -7.80 4.53 18.32
CA SER A 123 -6.64 5.08 17.59
C SER A 123 -6.58 4.57 16.15
N ALA A 124 -6.85 3.28 15.96
CA ALA A 124 -6.99 2.71 14.61
C ALA A 124 -8.16 3.34 13.86
N ALA A 125 -9.35 3.46 14.47
CA ALA A 125 -10.52 4.07 13.84
C ALA A 125 -10.25 5.52 13.43
N TRP A 126 -9.71 6.34 14.33
CA TRP A 126 -9.37 7.74 14.06
C TRP A 126 -8.34 7.95 12.97
N SER A 127 -7.54 6.94 12.66
CA SER A 127 -6.52 7.00 11.60
C SER A 127 -7.00 6.38 10.29
N VAL A 128 -7.57 5.17 10.36
CA VAL A 128 -7.91 4.37 9.17
C VAL A 128 -9.13 4.93 8.43
N VAL A 129 -10.18 5.37 9.14
CA VAL A 129 -11.38 5.91 8.50
C VAL A 129 -11.06 7.14 7.65
N PRO A 130 -10.33 8.16 8.14
CA PRO A 130 -9.88 9.26 7.29
C PRO A 130 -8.98 8.83 6.13
N ALA A 131 -8.08 7.87 6.33
CA ALA A 131 -7.22 7.35 5.26
C ALA A 131 -8.02 6.73 4.12
N VAL A 132 -9.03 5.91 4.44
CA VAL A 132 -9.92 5.30 3.45
C VAL A 132 -10.69 6.37 2.69
N LYS A 133 -11.24 7.38 3.38
CA LYS A 133 -11.92 8.51 2.74
C LYS A 133 -11.00 9.29 1.80
N ALA A 134 -9.76 9.51 2.20
CA ALA A 134 -8.77 10.17 1.35
C ALA A 134 -8.41 9.32 0.12
N ALA A 135 -8.30 8.00 0.26
CA ALA A 135 -8.09 7.10 -0.88
C ALA A 135 -9.30 7.11 -1.85
N ILE A 136 -10.54 7.12 -1.34
CA ILE A 136 -11.75 7.27 -2.16
C ILE A 136 -11.71 8.60 -2.93
N ALA A 137 -11.31 9.69 -2.28
CA ALA A 137 -11.23 11.02 -2.88
C ALA A 137 -10.24 11.12 -4.05
N THR A 138 -9.31 10.18 -4.20
CA THR A 138 -8.42 10.09 -5.37
C THR A 138 -9.18 9.74 -6.67
N GLY A 139 -10.40 9.21 -6.56
CA GLY A 139 -11.19 8.73 -7.68
C GLY A 139 -10.82 7.33 -8.18
N VAL A 140 -9.79 6.70 -7.58
CA VAL A 140 -9.32 5.35 -7.94
C VAL A 140 -10.20 4.25 -7.31
N VAL A 141 -10.76 4.51 -6.14
CA VAL A 141 -11.40 3.51 -5.28
C VAL A 141 -12.91 3.50 -5.45
N ASP A 142 -13.48 2.33 -5.68
CA ASP A 142 -14.92 2.11 -5.56
C ASP A 142 -15.29 1.96 -4.08
N GLU A 143 -15.95 2.97 -3.53
CA GLU A 143 -16.37 3.03 -2.12
C GLU A 143 -17.27 1.88 -1.69
N LYS A 144 -17.94 1.21 -2.63
CA LYS A 144 -18.83 0.07 -2.35
C LYS A 144 -18.10 -1.27 -2.28
N ARG A 145 -16.80 -1.30 -2.62
CA ARG A 145 -16.01 -2.53 -2.72
C ARG A 145 -14.69 -2.40 -1.97
N ILE A 146 -14.77 -2.16 -0.66
CA ILE A 146 -13.58 -2.01 0.21
C ILE A 146 -13.56 -3.16 1.21
N GLY A 147 -12.44 -3.89 1.24
CA GLY A 147 -12.12 -4.93 2.23
C GLY A 147 -11.07 -4.44 3.22
N LEU A 148 -11.11 -4.98 4.43
CA LEU A 148 -10.12 -4.72 5.50
C LEU A 148 -9.39 -6.00 5.84
N GLN A 149 -8.07 -5.94 5.99
CA GLN A 149 -7.25 -7.07 6.39
C GLN A 149 -6.19 -6.63 7.41
N GLY A 150 -6.04 -7.43 8.45
CA GLY A 150 -4.99 -7.23 9.45
C GLY A 150 -4.50 -8.55 10.02
N HIS A 151 -3.22 -8.61 10.37
CA HIS A 151 -2.61 -9.76 11.01
C HIS A 151 -2.12 -9.39 12.40
N SER A 152 -2.23 -10.32 13.38
CA SER A 152 -1.74 -10.09 14.75
C SER A 152 -2.38 -8.84 15.36
N TRP A 153 -1.59 -7.83 15.67
CA TRP A 153 -2.06 -6.50 16.12
C TRP A 153 -3.06 -5.86 15.15
N GLY A 154 -2.81 -5.99 13.84
CA GLY A 154 -3.75 -5.58 12.80
C GLY A 154 -5.05 -6.37 12.83
N GLY A 155 -5.02 -7.65 13.22
CA GLY A 155 -6.22 -8.47 13.40
C GLY A 155 -7.10 -7.96 14.55
N TYR A 156 -6.50 -7.58 15.70
CA TYR A 156 -7.23 -6.90 16.77
C TYR A 156 -7.89 -5.61 16.26
N GLN A 157 -7.14 -4.78 15.55
CA GLN A 157 -7.65 -3.52 14.99
C GLN A 157 -8.78 -3.77 13.98
N THR A 158 -8.65 -4.79 13.13
CA THR A 158 -9.68 -5.19 12.17
C THR A 158 -10.97 -5.55 12.88
N SER A 159 -10.90 -6.40 13.91
CA SER A 159 -12.06 -6.81 14.71
C SER A 159 -12.73 -5.64 15.41
N PHE A 160 -11.95 -4.66 15.86
CA PHE A 160 -12.48 -3.45 16.47
C PHE A 160 -13.12 -2.51 15.42
N LEU A 161 -12.44 -2.28 14.30
CA LEU A 161 -12.89 -1.35 13.25
C LEU A 161 -14.25 -1.71 12.66
N VAL A 162 -14.54 -3.00 12.44
CA VAL A 162 -15.82 -3.44 11.89
C VAL A 162 -17.01 -3.16 12.81
N THR A 163 -16.76 -2.87 14.10
CA THR A 163 -17.79 -2.42 15.04
C THR A 163 -17.98 -0.90 15.06
N GLN A 164 -17.08 -0.16 14.40
CA GLN A 164 -17.07 1.32 14.45
C GLN A 164 -17.51 1.98 13.14
N THR A 165 -17.52 1.24 12.04
CA THR A 165 -17.81 1.81 10.71
C THR A 165 -18.36 0.76 9.74
N ASP A 166 -19.22 1.19 8.83
CA ASP A 166 -19.81 0.38 7.75
C ASP A 166 -19.03 0.49 6.42
N LEU A 167 -17.83 1.08 6.42
CA LEU A 167 -17.05 1.29 5.21
C LEU A 167 -16.59 -0.02 4.55
N PHE A 168 -16.43 -1.09 5.34
CA PHE A 168 -15.86 -2.35 4.87
C PHE A 168 -16.95 -3.37 4.53
N ARG A 169 -16.83 -4.00 3.35
CA ARG A 169 -17.75 -5.06 2.90
C ARG A 169 -17.27 -6.46 3.27
N ALA A 170 -15.98 -6.59 3.58
CA ALA A 170 -15.37 -7.82 4.06
C ALA A 170 -14.22 -7.47 5.00
N ALA A 171 -13.94 -8.34 5.96
CA ALA A 171 -12.81 -8.19 6.88
C ALA A 171 -12.18 -9.56 7.19
N VAL A 172 -10.85 -9.61 7.29
CA VAL A 172 -10.06 -10.80 7.57
C VAL A 172 -9.00 -10.52 8.62
#